data_71759f1119599d3efe6aecd24c467073
#
_entry.id   71759f1119599d3efe6aecd24c467073
#
_cell.length_a   1.000
_cell.length_b   1.000
_cell.length_c   1.000
_cell.angle_alpha   90.00
_cell.angle_beta   90.00
_cell.angle_gamma   90.00
#
_symmetry.space_group_name_H-M   'P 1'
#
loop_
_entity.id
_entity.type
_entity.pdbx_description
1 polymer ?
#
loop_
_entity_poly.entity_id
_entity_poly.type
_entity_poly.pdbx_seq_one_letter_code
_entity_poly.pdbx_strand_id
1 'polypeptide(L)'
;GAGLLSLIWIISSLENGWTEFVQVSGDAGKFTFLNLSKDPAVGFTLWVAIIAVPFQNLSAFGVDQLNAQRMFCCRDASDARKAMITSSAALLLTTLMLLVGAALFAYYEPFRLAGTEPAIFSEDSNYIFPVWIVTELPVGLRGLILAGIFAAAISSLDSILAALSQTTISLFRSEKPGKEKLKKELLYSRALVLFWGIALSAFAIELD
;
A
#
# COMPACT_ATOMS: atom_id res chain seq x y z
N GLY A 1 2.39 12.76 1.18
CA GLY A 1 2.35 13.76 2.26
C GLY A 1 2.49 13.13 3.63
N ALA A 2 1.53 12.27 4.04
CA ALA A 2 1.50 11.70 5.40
C ALA A 2 2.81 11.00 5.81
N GLY A 3 3.37 10.13 4.97
CA GLY A 3 4.63 9.43 5.26
C GLY A 3 5.82 10.36 5.47
N LEU A 4 5.95 11.44 4.69
CA LEU A 4 7.01 12.44 4.89
C LEU A 4 6.84 13.18 6.21
N LEU A 5 5.61 13.59 6.54
CA LEU A 5 5.32 14.24 7.81
C LEU A 5 5.62 13.33 9.00
N SER A 6 5.23 12.06 8.91
CA SER A 6 5.55 11.06 9.93
C SER A 6 7.06 10.89 10.11
N LEU A 7 7.81 10.73 9.01
CA LEU A 7 9.27 10.57 9.06
C LEU A 7 9.95 11.77 9.71
N ILE A 8 9.60 12.99 9.29
CA ILE A 8 10.16 14.22 9.85
C ILE A 8 9.83 14.31 11.34
N TRP A 9 8.58 14.01 11.73
CA TRP A 9 8.17 14.06 13.14
C TRP A 9 8.91 13.04 13.98
N ILE A 10 9.01 11.77 13.56
CA ILE A 10 9.74 10.73 14.28
C ILE A 10 11.21 11.13 14.49
N ILE A 11 11.88 11.54 13.41
CA ILE A 11 13.29 11.93 13.48
C ILE A 11 13.49 13.14 14.38
N SER A 12 12.57 14.12 14.36
CA SER A 12 12.65 15.29 15.25
C SER A 12 12.36 14.96 16.72
N SER A 13 11.74 13.82 17.00
CA SER A 13 11.45 13.34 18.36
C SER A 13 12.58 12.51 18.97
N LEU A 14 13.59 12.12 18.18
CA LEU A 14 14.79 11.46 18.68
C LEU A 14 15.76 12.48 19.31
N GLU A 15 16.47 12.10 20.36
CA GLU A 15 17.39 12.99 21.10
C GLU A 15 18.49 13.57 20.20
N ASN A 16 19.10 12.74 19.35
CA ASN A 16 20.14 13.12 18.39
C ASN A 16 19.61 13.16 16.93
N GLY A 17 18.31 13.14 16.75
CA GLY A 17 17.65 13.29 15.45
C GLY A 17 18.14 12.29 14.39
N TRP A 18 18.60 12.80 13.27
CA TRP A 18 19.05 11.99 12.13
C TRP A 18 20.24 11.07 12.47
N THR A 19 21.16 11.51 13.32
CA THR A 19 22.34 10.72 13.69
C THR A 19 21.96 9.46 14.46
N GLU A 20 21.07 9.60 15.43
CA GLU A 20 20.54 8.48 16.21
C GLU A 20 19.75 7.49 15.33
N PHE A 21 18.89 8.02 14.48
CA PHE A 21 18.16 7.21 13.50
C PHE A 21 19.10 6.33 12.66
N VAL A 22 20.14 6.93 12.08
CA VAL A 22 21.09 6.20 11.22
C VAL A 22 21.89 5.20 12.02
N GLN A 23 22.34 5.55 13.23
CA GLN A 23 23.14 4.66 14.07
C GLN A 23 22.31 3.47 14.55
N VAL A 24 21.18 3.69 15.22
CA VAL A 24 20.34 2.62 15.79
C VAL A 24 19.81 1.69 14.69
N SER A 25 19.30 2.26 13.59
CA SER A 25 18.81 1.46 12.48
C SER A 25 19.92 0.74 11.72
N GLY A 26 21.10 1.34 11.64
CA GLY A 26 22.29 0.73 11.02
C GLY A 26 22.82 -0.46 11.80
N ASP A 27 23.00 -0.29 13.13
CA ASP A 27 23.48 -1.35 14.03
C ASP A 27 22.50 -2.54 14.07
N ALA A 28 21.21 -2.26 13.96
CA ALA A 28 20.16 -3.29 13.82
C ALA A 28 20.05 -3.91 12.41
N GLY A 29 20.92 -3.52 11.47
CA GLY A 29 20.92 -4.07 10.10
C GLY A 29 19.71 -3.66 9.24
N LYS A 30 18.94 -2.64 9.64
CA LYS A 30 17.75 -2.19 8.91
C LYS A 30 18.05 -1.57 7.54
N PHE A 31 19.29 -1.17 7.30
CA PHE A 31 19.75 -0.65 6.02
C PHE A 31 20.42 -1.71 5.13
N THR A 32 20.23 -2.99 5.42
CA THR A 32 20.75 -4.07 4.57
C THR A 32 19.86 -4.22 3.33
N PHE A 33 20.29 -3.65 2.21
CA PHE A 33 19.53 -3.66 0.95
C PHE A 33 19.74 -4.93 0.11
N LEU A 34 20.83 -5.66 0.32
CA LEU A 34 21.17 -6.84 -0.48
C LEU A 34 21.31 -8.06 0.43
N ASN A 35 20.40 -8.99 0.27
CA ASN A 35 20.49 -10.30 0.88
C ASN A 35 20.86 -11.33 -0.19
N LEU A 36 22.07 -11.87 -0.13
CA LEU A 36 22.59 -12.86 -1.07
C LEU A 36 22.39 -14.31 -0.61
N SER A 37 21.63 -14.52 0.47
CA SER A 37 21.34 -15.86 0.96
C SER A 37 20.74 -16.74 -0.14
N LYS A 38 21.23 -17.98 -0.24
CA LYS A 38 20.70 -19.00 -1.15
C LYS A 38 19.64 -19.89 -0.49
N ASP A 39 19.33 -19.63 0.78
CA ASP A 39 18.32 -20.38 1.52
C ASP A 39 16.92 -20.01 1.00
N PRO A 40 16.13 -20.94 0.46
CA PRO A 40 14.79 -20.66 -0.06
C PRO A 40 13.78 -20.30 1.05
N ALA A 41 14.09 -20.57 2.32
CA ALA A 41 13.26 -20.17 3.45
C ALA A 41 13.40 -18.66 3.80
N VAL A 42 14.45 -18.02 3.32
CA VAL A 42 14.68 -16.58 3.54
C VAL A 42 13.98 -15.76 2.47
N GLY A 43 13.00 -14.98 2.87
CA GLY A 43 12.32 -14.02 2.00
C GLY A 43 13.21 -12.83 1.61
N PHE A 44 12.83 -12.11 0.57
CA PHE A 44 13.48 -10.87 0.11
C PHE A 44 14.97 -11.01 -0.21
N THR A 45 15.38 -12.14 -0.82
CA THR A 45 16.75 -12.31 -1.34
C THR A 45 16.88 -11.73 -2.73
N LEU A 46 18.12 -11.46 -3.17
CA LEU A 46 18.40 -11.01 -4.54
C LEU A 46 17.85 -11.99 -5.59
N TRP A 47 17.91 -13.30 -5.32
CA TRP A 47 17.41 -14.35 -6.23
C TRP A 47 15.90 -14.29 -6.39
N VAL A 48 15.17 -14.08 -5.29
CA VAL A 48 13.71 -13.85 -5.32
C VAL A 48 13.40 -12.59 -6.12
N ALA A 49 14.16 -11.51 -5.94
CA ALA A 49 13.96 -10.28 -6.70
C ALA A 49 14.18 -10.49 -8.22
N ILE A 50 15.22 -11.22 -8.62
CA ILE A 50 15.53 -11.45 -10.04
C ILE A 50 14.54 -12.42 -10.69
N ILE A 51 14.06 -13.43 -9.98
CA ILE A 51 13.20 -14.47 -10.55
C ILE A 51 11.73 -14.16 -10.33
N ALA A 52 11.29 -13.93 -9.10
CA ALA A 52 9.86 -13.82 -8.77
C ALA A 52 9.25 -12.45 -9.15
N VAL A 53 10.01 -11.35 -8.96
CA VAL A 53 9.48 -10.00 -9.23
C VAL A 53 9.11 -9.77 -10.69
N PRO A 54 9.86 -10.23 -11.72
CA PRO A 54 9.42 -10.14 -13.11
C PRO A 54 8.11 -10.85 -13.38
N PHE A 55 7.88 -12.06 -12.82
CA PHE A 55 6.61 -12.78 -12.98
C PHE A 55 5.45 -12.07 -12.27
N GLN A 56 5.69 -11.56 -11.07
CA GLN A 56 4.71 -10.76 -10.35
C GLN A 56 4.33 -9.49 -11.10
N ASN A 57 5.30 -8.79 -11.66
CA ASN A 57 5.06 -7.60 -12.48
C ASN A 57 4.36 -7.94 -13.81
N LEU A 58 4.66 -9.07 -14.42
CA LEU A 58 3.95 -9.54 -15.61
C LEU A 58 2.47 -9.79 -15.30
N SER A 59 2.16 -10.36 -14.15
CA SER A 59 0.77 -10.51 -13.68
C SER A 59 0.11 -9.14 -13.44
N ALA A 60 0.76 -8.26 -12.69
CA ALA A 60 0.20 -6.96 -12.31
C ALA A 60 -0.01 -6.01 -13.49
N PHE A 61 0.88 -6.01 -14.48
CA PHE A 61 0.81 -5.10 -15.63
C PHE A 61 0.31 -5.76 -16.92
N GLY A 62 0.34 -7.09 -17.00
CA GLY A 62 -0.06 -7.82 -18.20
C GLY A 62 -1.52 -8.27 -18.21
N VAL A 63 -2.06 -8.69 -17.08
CA VAL A 63 -3.40 -9.29 -17.00
C VAL A 63 -4.32 -8.65 -15.95
N ASP A 64 -3.82 -7.79 -15.09
CA ASP A 64 -4.64 -7.12 -14.08
C ASP A 64 -5.60 -6.11 -14.72
N GLN A 65 -6.89 -6.34 -14.50
CA GLN A 65 -7.98 -5.52 -15.01
C GLN A 65 -7.88 -4.06 -14.53
N LEU A 66 -7.43 -3.80 -13.32
CA LEU A 66 -7.25 -2.46 -12.77
C LEU A 66 -6.24 -1.63 -13.56
N ASN A 67 -5.08 -2.22 -13.85
CA ASN A 67 -4.02 -1.56 -14.61
C ASN A 67 -4.40 -1.45 -16.08
N ALA A 68 -5.05 -2.48 -16.65
CA ALA A 68 -5.53 -2.44 -18.03
C ALA A 68 -6.55 -1.31 -18.27
N GLN A 69 -7.52 -1.11 -17.38
CA GLN A 69 -8.49 -0.02 -17.50
C GLN A 69 -7.82 1.37 -17.48
N ARG A 70 -6.82 1.57 -16.64
CA ARG A 70 -6.06 2.82 -16.58
C ARG A 70 -5.29 3.09 -17.88
N MET A 71 -4.71 2.05 -18.49
CA MET A 71 -4.01 2.16 -19.77
C MET A 71 -4.97 2.48 -20.92
N PHE A 72 -6.18 1.92 -20.93
CA PHE A 72 -7.19 2.22 -21.95
C PHE A 72 -7.71 3.66 -21.89
N CYS A 73 -7.55 4.36 -20.79
CA CYS A 73 -7.87 5.78 -20.67
C CYS A 73 -6.79 6.70 -21.29
N CYS A 74 -5.62 6.18 -21.66
CA CYS A 74 -4.57 6.95 -22.32
C CYS A 74 -4.93 7.22 -23.79
N ARG A 75 -4.47 8.36 -24.35
CA ARG A 75 -4.75 8.77 -25.72
C ARG A 75 -4.13 7.83 -26.76
N ASP A 76 -2.92 7.38 -26.48
CA ASP A 76 -2.13 6.52 -27.36
C ASP A 76 -1.14 5.64 -26.56
N ALA A 77 -0.45 4.76 -27.27
CA ALA A 77 0.54 3.86 -26.67
C ALA A 77 1.74 4.60 -26.05
N SER A 78 2.08 5.79 -26.56
CA SER A 78 3.16 6.61 -25.99
C SER A 78 2.78 7.15 -24.61
N ASP A 79 1.56 7.64 -24.47
CA ASP A 79 1.05 8.13 -23.20
C ASP A 79 0.88 6.99 -22.19
N ALA A 80 0.43 5.81 -22.61
CA ALA A 80 0.37 4.61 -21.77
C ALA A 80 1.77 4.20 -21.28
N ARG A 81 2.79 4.23 -22.15
CA ARG A 81 4.18 3.96 -21.78
C ARG A 81 4.71 4.98 -20.76
N LYS A 82 4.45 6.28 -20.95
CA LYS A 82 4.84 7.31 -19.99
C LYS A 82 4.17 7.11 -18.64
N ALA A 83 2.88 6.78 -18.63
CA ALA A 83 2.13 6.48 -17.42
C ALA A 83 2.74 5.31 -16.66
N MET A 84 3.12 4.22 -17.35
CA MET A 84 3.81 3.07 -16.74
C MET A 84 5.17 3.46 -16.14
N ILE A 85 5.99 4.22 -16.88
CA ILE A 85 7.30 4.67 -16.39
C ILE A 85 7.11 5.58 -15.17
N THR A 86 6.13 6.50 -15.23
CA THR A 86 5.85 7.40 -14.11
C THR A 86 5.31 6.64 -12.89
N SER A 87 4.56 5.55 -13.08
CA SER A 87 4.08 4.71 -11.96
C SER A 87 5.23 4.07 -11.18
N SER A 88 6.39 3.88 -11.80
CA SER A 88 7.60 3.41 -11.11
C SER A 88 8.07 4.40 -10.03
N ALA A 89 7.69 5.67 -10.10
CA ALA A 89 7.91 6.64 -9.02
C ALA A 89 7.17 6.26 -7.72
N ALA A 90 6.14 5.39 -7.79
CA ALA A 90 5.50 4.83 -6.59
C ALA A 90 6.48 4.02 -5.73
N LEU A 91 7.56 3.47 -6.30
CA LEU A 91 8.63 2.81 -5.53
C LEU A 91 9.29 3.75 -4.53
N LEU A 92 9.36 5.06 -4.83
CA LEU A 92 9.87 6.06 -3.89
C LEU A 92 8.97 6.17 -2.64
N LEU A 93 7.64 5.99 -2.81
CA LEU A 93 6.71 5.96 -1.67
C LEU A 93 6.92 4.71 -0.81
N THR A 94 7.16 3.56 -1.43
CA THR A 94 7.49 2.32 -0.71
C THR A 94 8.78 2.49 0.08
N THR A 95 9.83 3.03 -0.53
CA THR A 95 11.10 3.33 0.15
C THR A 95 10.89 4.30 1.32
N LEU A 96 10.08 5.34 1.12
CA LEU A 96 9.72 6.27 2.19
C LEU A 96 9.04 5.56 3.37
N MET A 97 8.09 4.66 3.10
CA MET A 97 7.41 3.90 4.16
C MET A 97 8.35 2.92 4.88
N LEU A 98 9.33 2.34 4.17
CA LEU A 98 10.38 1.54 4.80
C LEU A 98 11.25 2.39 5.74
N LEU A 99 11.58 3.62 5.33
CA LEU A 99 12.30 4.56 6.20
C LEU A 99 11.48 4.96 7.43
N VAL A 100 10.17 5.16 7.29
CA VAL A 100 9.26 5.38 8.43
C VAL A 100 9.28 4.20 9.39
N GLY A 101 9.23 2.96 8.86
CA GLY A 101 9.33 1.75 9.69
C GLY A 101 10.67 1.64 10.44
N ALA A 102 11.79 1.95 9.77
CA ALA A 102 13.10 1.99 10.42
C ALA A 102 13.20 3.10 11.48
N ALA A 103 12.59 4.26 11.23
CA ALA A 103 12.56 5.36 12.17
C ALA A 103 11.71 5.05 13.41
N LEU A 104 10.58 4.36 13.25
CA LEU A 104 9.77 3.87 14.37
C LEU A 104 10.52 2.82 15.19
N PHE A 105 11.29 1.96 14.55
CA PHE A 105 12.14 1.02 15.26
C PHE A 105 13.15 1.75 16.15
N ALA A 106 13.83 2.77 15.62
CA ALA A 106 14.76 3.58 16.40
C ALA A 106 14.05 4.34 17.54
N TYR A 107 12.84 4.85 17.30
CA TYR A 107 12.03 5.54 18.30
C TYR A 107 11.63 4.64 19.48
N TYR A 108 11.23 3.40 19.21
CA TYR A 108 10.81 2.46 20.26
C TYR A 108 11.94 1.63 20.85
N GLU A 109 13.17 1.69 20.32
CA GLU A 109 14.32 0.94 20.85
C GLU A 109 14.57 1.16 22.34
N PRO A 110 14.56 2.41 22.89
CA PRO A 110 14.73 2.65 24.32
C PRO A 110 13.63 1.99 25.16
N PHE A 111 12.38 2.03 24.69
CA PHE A 111 11.23 1.41 25.38
C PHE A 111 11.35 -0.12 25.39
N ARG A 112 11.81 -0.71 24.29
CA ARG A 112 12.04 -2.14 24.14
C ARG A 112 13.16 -2.61 25.09
N LEU A 113 14.26 -1.89 25.14
CA LEU A 113 15.38 -2.21 26.04
C LEU A 113 14.99 -2.06 27.51
N ALA A 114 14.12 -1.11 27.83
CA ALA A 114 13.59 -0.89 29.17
C ALA A 114 12.46 -1.87 29.57
N GLY A 115 11.95 -2.68 28.61
CA GLY A 115 10.80 -3.57 28.84
C GLY A 115 9.47 -2.83 29.04
N THR A 116 9.38 -1.58 28.57
CA THR A 116 8.17 -0.72 28.67
C THR A 116 7.46 -0.57 27.34
N GLU A 117 7.86 -1.33 26.32
CA GLU A 117 7.19 -1.38 25.02
C GLU A 117 5.75 -1.88 25.17
N PRO A 118 4.78 -1.32 24.42
CA PRO A 118 3.41 -1.83 24.43
C PRO A 118 3.34 -3.31 24.06
N ALA A 119 2.69 -4.13 24.90
CA ALA A 119 2.61 -5.59 24.72
C ALA A 119 2.06 -6.01 23.35
N ILE A 120 1.17 -5.21 22.77
CA ILE A 120 0.60 -5.45 21.46
C ILE A 120 1.64 -5.50 20.32
N PHE A 121 2.82 -4.86 20.49
CA PHE A 121 3.87 -4.87 19.47
C PHE A 121 4.58 -6.21 19.36
N SER A 122 4.61 -6.98 20.46
CA SER A 122 5.15 -8.34 20.46
C SER A 122 4.18 -9.35 19.84
N GLU A 123 2.88 -9.06 19.86
CA GLU A 123 1.85 -9.88 19.23
C GLU A 123 1.77 -9.61 17.73
N ASP A 124 1.73 -8.34 17.33
CA ASP A 124 1.71 -7.95 15.93
C ASP A 124 2.36 -6.58 15.68
N SER A 125 3.46 -6.60 14.95
CA SER A 125 4.20 -5.39 14.57
C SER A 125 3.41 -4.42 13.66
N ASN A 126 2.29 -4.85 13.07
CA ASN A 126 1.43 -3.97 12.27
C ASN A 126 0.77 -2.87 13.10
N TYR A 127 0.66 -3.05 14.42
CA TYR A 127 0.10 -2.03 15.32
C TYR A 127 1.05 -0.88 15.65
N ILE A 128 2.35 -1.00 15.38
CA ILE A 128 3.35 0.01 15.76
C ILE A 128 3.01 1.38 15.17
N PHE A 129 2.76 1.47 13.86
CA PHE A 129 2.48 2.73 13.20
C PHE A 129 1.12 3.34 13.58
N PRO A 130 0.01 2.58 13.62
CA PRO A 130 -1.27 3.09 14.11
C PRO A 130 -1.23 3.58 15.56
N VAL A 131 -0.61 2.83 16.46
CA VAL A 131 -0.47 3.22 17.87
C VAL A 131 0.34 4.50 17.98
N TRP A 132 1.48 4.58 17.31
CA TRP A 132 2.30 5.78 17.30
C TRP A 132 1.52 7.02 16.81
N ILE A 133 0.70 6.89 15.76
CA ILE A 133 -0.14 8.00 15.28
C ILE A 133 -1.08 8.48 16.39
N VAL A 134 -1.69 7.56 17.13
CA VAL A 134 -2.72 7.89 18.12
C VAL A 134 -2.10 8.41 19.42
N THR A 135 -0.93 7.94 19.81
CA THR A 135 -0.29 8.30 21.10
C THR A 135 0.62 9.52 21.00
N GLU A 136 1.46 9.59 19.97
CA GLU A 136 2.57 10.54 19.91
C GLU A 136 2.27 11.82 19.12
N LEU A 137 1.30 11.79 18.22
CA LEU A 137 1.01 12.93 17.38
C LEU A 137 0.04 13.94 18.03
N PRO A 138 0.26 15.25 17.87
CA PRO A 138 -0.72 16.25 18.27
C PRO A 138 -2.04 16.11 17.49
N VAL A 139 -3.13 16.51 18.12
CA VAL A 139 -4.51 16.25 17.65
C VAL A 139 -4.74 16.63 16.17
N GLY A 140 -4.26 17.79 15.73
CA GLY A 140 -4.43 18.25 14.35
C GLY A 140 -3.69 17.40 13.33
N LEU A 141 -2.42 17.05 13.62
CA LEU A 141 -1.59 16.24 12.73
C LEU A 141 -2.07 14.79 12.71
N ARG A 142 -2.48 14.25 13.86
CA ARG A 142 -3.11 12.93 13.98
C ARG A 142 -4.33 12.82 13.05
N GLY A 143 -5.25 13.78 13.13
CA GLY A 143 -6.43 13.82 12.27
C GLY A 143 -6.11 13.90 10.79
N LEU A 144 -5.11 14.70 10.42
CA LEU A 144 -4.66 14.84 9.02
C LEU A 144 -4.09 13.52 8.47
N ILE A 145 -3.26 12.83 9.25
CA ILE A 145 -2.65 11.56 8.82
C ILE A 145 -3.71 10.47 8.72
N LEU A 146 -4.59 10.33 9.72
CA LEU A 146 -5.69 9.38 9.67
C LEU A 146 -6.62 9.64 8.48
N ALA A 147 -7.00 10.89 8.24
CA ALA A 147 -7.81 11.25 7.06
C ALA A 147 -7.09 10.87 5.75
N GLY A 148 -5.78 11.06 5.67
CA GLY A 148 -4.97 10.63 4.51
C GLY A 148 -4.96 9.12 4.31
N ILE A 149 -4.85 8.34 5.37
CA ILE A 149 -4.91 6.86 5.34
C ILE A 149 -6.29 6.40 4.87
N PHE A 150 -7.37 6.93 5.45
CA PHE A 150 -8.73 6.60 5.04
C PHE A 150 -9.01 7.00 3.59
N ALA A 151 -8.56 8.18 3.14
CA ALA A 151 -8.72 8.59 1.75
C ALA A 151 -8.00 7.64 0.77
N ALA A 152 -6.80 7.17 1.12
CA ALA A 152 -6.07 6.20 0.32
C ALA A 152 -6.79 4.83 0.28
N ALA A 153 -7.29 4.36 1.41
CA ALA A 153 -8.04 3.11 1.52
C ALA A 153 -9.33 3.16 0.67
N ILE A 154 -10.11 4.24 0.79
CA ILE A 154 -11.35 4.43 0.03
C ILE A 154 -11.05 4.47 -1.47
N SER A 155 -9.99 5.19 -1.90
CA SER A 155 -9.58 5.25 -3.31
C SER A 155 -9.21 3.88 -3.88
N SER A 156 -8.55 3.04 -3.09
CA SER A 156 -8.21 1.67 -3.49
C SER A 156 -9.44 0.79 -3.60
N LEU A 157 -10.35 0.85 -2.62
CA LEU A 157 -11.61 0.11 -2.61
C LEU A 157 -12.49 0.47 -3.81
N ASP A 158 -12.63 1.75 -4.12
CA ASP A 158 -13.40 2.23 -5.27
C ASP A 158 -12.87 1.63 -6.58
N SER A 159 -11.56 1.61 -6.76
CA SER A 159 -10.91 1.02 -7.91
C SER A 159 -11.14 -0.50 -8.03
N ILE A 160 -11.09 -1.23 -6.92
CA ILE A 160 -11.33 -2.69 -6.87
C ILE A 160 -12.80 -2.99 -7.21
N LEU A 161 -13.74 -2.27 -6.60
CA LEU A 161 -15.16 -2.43 -6.85
C LEU A 161 -15.54 -2.15 -8.31
N ALA A 162 -14.95 -1.10 -8.89
CA ALA A 162 -15.11 -0.79 -10.30
C ALA A 162 -14.58 -1.91 -11.20
N ALA A 163 -13.40 -2.46 -10.92
CA ALA A 163 -12.81 -3.56 -11.69
C ALA A 163 -13.65 -4.83 -11.58
N LEU A 164 -14.11 -5.23 -10.40
CA LEU A 164 -14.98 -6.39 -10.19
C LEU A 164 -16.30 -6.24 -10.93
N SER A 165 -16.92 -5.06 -10.84
CA SER A 165 -18.16 -4.75 -11.58
C SER A 165 -17.97 -4.88 -13.08
N GLN A 166 -16.91 -4.32 -13.65
CA GLN A 166 -16.58 -4.37 -15.06
C GLN A 166 -16.28 -5.80 -15.52
N THR A 167 -15.50 -6.56 -14.76
CA THR A 167 -15.19 -7.96 -15.05
C THR A 167 -16.47 -8.80 -15.06
N THR A 168 -17.36 -8.60 -14.09
CA THR A 168 -18.64 -9.30 -14.01
C THR A 168 -19.51 -8.99 -15.23
N ILE A 169 -19.60 -7.73 -15.65
CA ILE A 169 -20.34 -7.34 -16.85
C ILE A 169 -19.74 -8.00 -18.09
N SER A 170 -18.42 -8.01 -18.22
CA SER A 170 -17.75 -8.57 -19.40
C SER A 170 -17.94 -10.08 -19.55
N LEU A 171 -18.08 -10.83 -18.44
CA LEU A 171 -18.36 -12.26 -18.46
C LEU A 171 -19.75 -12.60 -19.04
N PHE A 172 -20.72 -11.73 -18.82
CA PHE A 172 -22.12 -11.99 -19.22
C PHE A 172 -22.54 -11.26 -20.51
N ARG A 173 -21.68 -10.40 -21.05
CA ARG A 173 -21.98 -9.59 -22.22
C ARG A 173 -20.84 -9.53 -23.23
N SER A 174 -21.07 -10.06 -24.41
CA SER A 174 -20.11 -10.11 -25.52
C SER A 174 -20.27 -8.99 -26.55
N GLU A 175 -21.36 -8.22 -26.53
CA GLU A 175 -21.66 -7.22 -27.60
C GLU A 175 -21.59 -5.78 -27.08
N LYS A 176 -21.07 -4.87 -27.92
CA LYS A 176 -21.04 -3.42 -27.62
C LYS A 176 -22.47 -2.86 -27.58
N PRO A 177 -22.85 -2.16 -26.51
CA PRO A 177 -24.22 -1.67 -26.36
C PRO A 177 -24.53 -0.49 -27.30
N GLY A 178 -25.72 -0.49 -27.88
CA GLY A 178 -26.27 0.69 -28.55
C GLY A 178 -26.62 1.80 -27.54
N LYS A 179 -26.75 3.04 -28.02
CA LYS A 179 -26.93 4.25 -27.16
C LYS A 179 -28.10 4.16 -26.16
N GLU A 180 -29.16 3.45 -26.47
CA GLU A 180 -30.31 3.26 -25.56
C GLU A 180 -30.02 2.29 -24.41
N LYS A 181 -29.14 1.30 -24.65
CA LYS A 181 -28.75 0.32 -23.65
C LYS A 181 -27.74 0.89 -22.61
N LEU A 182 -27.08 2.03 -22.91
CA LEU A 182 -26.08 2.63 -22.04
C LEU A 182 -26.61 3.01 -20.66
N LYS A 183 -27.85 3.54 -20.57
CA LYS A 183 -28.47 3.90 -19.27
C LYS A 183 -28.74 2.68 -18.40
N LYS A 184 -29.18 1.59 -19.01
CA LYS A 184 -29.41 0.33 -18.29
C LYS A 184 -28.09 -0.29 -17.81
N GLU A 185 -27.02 -0.17 -18.60
CA GLU A 185 -25.69 -0.66 -18.24
C GLU A 185 -25.07 0.11 -17.08
N LEU A 186 -25.25 1.43 -17.03
CA LEU A 186 -24.87 2.22 -15.87
C LEU A 186 -25.60 1.78 -14.60
N LEU A 187 -26.86 1.41 -14.71
CA LEU A 187 -27.65 0.92 -13.57
C LEU A 187 -27.14 -0.45 -13.09
N TYR A 188 -26.88 -1.36 -14.05
CA TYR A 188 -26.29 -2.67 -13.73
C TYR A 188 -24.89 -2.54 -13.10
N SER A 189 -24.04 -1.65 -13.64
CA SER A 189 -22.72 -1.41 -13.08
C SER A 189 -22.82 -0.90 -11.64
N ARG A 190 -23.72 0.06 -11.35
CA ARG A 190 -23.95 0.55 -9.99
C ARG A 190 -24.49 -0.52 -9.04
N ALA A 191 -25.41 -1.35 -9.51
CA ALA A 191 -25.95 -2.46 -8.73
C ALA A 191 -24.85 -3.50 -8.41
N LEU A 192 -23.96 -3.79 -9.37
CA LEU A 192 -22.84 -4.70 -9.16
C LEU A 192 -21.79 -4.13 -8.21
N VAL A 193 -21.51 -2.83 -8.26
CA VAL A 193 -20.63 -2.17 -7.28
C VAL A 193 -21.17 -2.32 -5.86
N LEU A 194 -22.49 -2.09 -5.68
CA LEU A 194 -23.14 -2.29 -4.38
C LEU A 194 -23.12 -3.76 -3.94
N PHE A 195 -23.42 -4.68 -4.85
CA PHE A 195 -23.36 -6.12 -4.58
C PHE A 195 -21.96 -6.54 -4.12
N TRP A 196 -20.91 -6.18 -4.87
CA TRP A 196 -19.53 -6.52 -4.51
C TRP A 196 -19.08 -5.83 -3.24
N GLY A 197 -19.51 -4.59 -3.00
CA GLY A 197 -19.24 -3.88 -1.74
C GLY A 197 -19.80 -4.62 -0.53
N ILE A 198 -21.07 -5.05 -0.59
CA ILE A 198 -21.71 -5.83 0.47
C ILE A 198 -21.05 -7.20 0.63
N ALA A 199 -20.78 -7.90 -0.49
CA ALA A 199 -20.17 -9.23 -0.47
C ALA A 199 -18.78 -9.22 0.16
N LEU A 200 -17.92 -8.26 -0.23
CA LEU A 200 -16.58 -8.12 0.33
C LEU A 200 -16.62 -7.70 1.80
N SER A 201 -17.57 -6.82 2.20
CA SER A 201 -17.73 -6.45 3.61
C SER A 201 -18.18 -7.63 4.46
N ALA A 202 -19.14 -8.42 3.98
CA ALA A 202 -19.57 -9.63 4.68
C ALA A 202 -18.43 -10.65 4.81
N PHE A 203 -17.65 -10.84 3.74
CA PHE A 203 -16.49 -11.73 3.76
C PHE A 203 -15.39 -11.26 4.72
N ALA A 204 -15.16 -9.95 4.79
CA ALA A 204 -14.17 -9.39 5.71
C ALA A 204 -14.57 -9.60 7.19
N ILE A 205 -15.88 -9.50 7.51
CA ILE A 205 -16.37 -9.75 8.88
C ILE A 205 -16.23 -11.23 9.29
N GLU A 206 -16.37 -12.15 8.33
CA GLU A 206 -16.26 -13.59 8.62
C GLU A 206 -14.80 -14.06 8.80
N LEU A 207 -13.83 -13.30 8.29
CA LEU A 207 -12.40 -13.62 8.39
C LEU A 207 -11.72 -13.05 9.65
N ASP A 208 -12.38 -12.16 10.37
CA ASP A 208 -11.89 -11.52 11.59
C ASP A 208 -12.34 -12.32 12.83
#